data_c7a4f933f3763b441a8cab61a6447f1d
#
_entry.id   c7a4f933f3763b441a8cab61a6447f1d
#
_cell.length_a   1.000
_cell.length_b   1.000
_cell.length_c   1.000
_cell.angle_alpha   90.00
_cell.angle_beta   90.00
_cell.angle_gamma   90.00
#
_symmetry.space_group_name_H-M   'P 1'
#
loop_
_entity.id
_entity.type
_entity.pdbx_description
1 polymer ?
#
loop_
_entity_poly.entity_id
_entity_poly.type
_entity_poly.pdbx_seq_one_letter_code
_entity_poly.pdbx_strand_id
1 'polypeptide(L)'
;SGQITLEKVGQALAALIPENAIVCNEAVTSGHKILPLIGKARPHEMLAGTGGAIGLCLPCATGAAIAAPERKVIALTGDGSAMYTLQSLWTMARENLDVTVIVFANRGYQILRNELTNVGVAQVGKNAQAMFDVENPTLDWVSLAKGHGVPATRAKDIGSFVKALRAGLSEAGPSLIEVVCPIQAA
;
A
#
# COMPACT_ATOMS: atom_id res chain seq x y z
N SER A 1 16.07 -10.86 -9.12
CA SER A 1 16.28 -9.55 -9.77
C SER A 1 15.38 -9.44 -10.99
N GLY A 2 14.78 -8.30 -11.21
CA GLY A 2 13.93 -8.05 -12.37
C GLY A 2 12.89 -6.94 -12.08
N GLN A 3 12.23 -6.48 -13.14
CA GLN A 3 11.23 -5.44 -13.05
C GLN A 3 10.15 -5.82 -12.04
N ILE A 4 9.75 -4.86 -11.21
CA ILE A 4 8.64 -5.01 -10.29
C ILE A 4 7.32 -5.03 -11.07
N THR A 5 6.48 -6.01 -10.80
CA THR A 5 5.11 -6.07 -11.30
C THR A 5 4.17 -6.41 -10.15
N LEU A 6 2.92 -6.03 -10.24
CA LEU A 6 1.93 -6.32 -9.19
C LEU A 6 1.75 -7.82 -8.96
N GLU A 7 1.85 -8.63 -10.02
CA GLU A 7 1.79 -10.08 -9.92
C GLU A 7 2.96 -10.66 -9.10
N LYS A 8 4.20 -10.19 -9.36
CA LYS A 8 5.38 -10.61 -8.59
C LYS A 8 5.30 -10.15 -7.13
N VAL A 9 4.80 -8.93 -6.90
CA VAL A 9 4.56 -8.42 -5.55
C VAL A 9 3.52 -9.29 -4.83
N GLY A 10 2.40 -9.62 -5.48
CA GLY A 10 1.38 -10.51 -4.94
C GLY A 10 1.91 -11.92 -4.64
N GLN A 11 2.76 -12.48 -5.51
CA GLN A 11 3.42 -13.77 -5.28
C GLN A 11 4.36 -13.71 -4.07
N ALA A 12 5.13 -12.64 -3.93
CA ALA A 12 6.02 -12.46 -2.78
C ALA A 12 5.24 -12.31 -1.47
N LEU A 13 4.13 -11.55 -1.48
CA LEU A 13 3.22 -11.44 -0.35
C LEU A 13 2.62 -12.80 0.02
N ALA A 14 2.08 -13.54 -0.96
CA ALA A 14 1.52 -14.87 -0.73
C ALA A 14 2.51 -15.85 -0.10
N ALA A 15 3.80 -15.75 -0.47
CA ALA A 15 4.84 -16.61 0.06
C ALA A 15 5.35 -16.20 1.45
N LEU A 16 5.20 -14.92 1.84
CA LEU A 16 5.86 -14.36 3.02
C LEU A 16 4.89 -13.91 4.12
N ILE A 17 3.60 -13.70 3.84
CA ILE A 17 2.60 -13.37 4.87
C ILE A 17 2.64 -14.45 5.95
N PRO A 18 2.92 -14.09 7.22
CA PRO A 18 2.93 -15.06 8.31
C PRO A 18 1.52 -15.57 8.61
N GLU A 19 1.46 -16.76 9.19
CA GLU A 19 0.23 -17.30 9.72
C GLU A 19 -0.34 -16.37 10.81
N ASN A 20 -1.66 -16.22 10.85
CA ASN A 20 -2.39 -15.34 11.75
C ASN A 20 -2.10 -13.83 11.58
N ALA A 21 -1.45 -13.40 10.50
CA ALA A 21 -1.31 -11.99 10.19
C ALA A 21 -2.69 -11.33 9.97
N ILE A 22 -2.75 -10.01 10.17
CA ILE A 22 -3.89 -9.17 9.80
C ILE A 22 -3.48 -8.33 8.60
N VAL A 23 -4.18 -8.47 7.49
CA VAL A 23 -3.95 -7.68 6.27
C VAL A 23 -5.04 -6.63 6.14
N CYS A 24 -4.69 -5.35 6.27
CA CYS A 24 -5.59 -4.23 5.97
C CYS A 24 -5.40 -3.82 4.51
N ASN A 25 -6.47 -3.83 3.72
CA ASN A 25 -6.37 -3.60 2.28
C ASN A 25 -7.18 -2.39 1.81
N GLU A 26 -6.49 -1.51 1.11
CA GLU A 26 -7.01 -0.36 0.39
C GLU A 26 -6.21 -0.14 -0.92
N ALA A 27 -5.62 -1.18 -1.48
CA ALA A 27 -4.76 -1.07 -2.66
C ALA A 27 -5.54 -0.78 -3.97
N VAL A 28 -6.86 -0.68 -3.89
CA VAL A 28 -7.79 -0.32 -4.99
C VAL A 28 -7.41 -1.03 -6.30
N THR A 29 -6.99 -0.29 -7.33
CA THR A 29 -6.63 -0.86 -8.64
C THR A 29 -5.43 -1.80 -8.58
N SER A 30 -4.43 -1.52 -7.74
CA SER A 30 -3.31 -2.44 -7.53
C SER A 30 -3.77 -3.73 -6.84
N GLY A 31 -4.78 -3.64 -5.98
CA GLY A 31 -5.37 -4.77 -5.27
C GLY A 31 -5.96 -5.84 -6.18
N HIS A 32 -6.55 -5.47 -7.32
CA HIS A 32 -7.18 -6.42 -8.24
C HIS A 32 -6.23 -7.53 -8.71
N LYS A 33 -4.93 -7.22 -8.87
CA LYS A 33 -3.91 -8.20 -9.27
C LYS A 33 -3.26 -8.92 -8.09
N ILE A 34 -3.27 -8.32 -6.91
CA ILE A 34 -2.57 -8.81 -5.71
C ILE A 34 -3.46 -9.73 -4.89
N LEU A 35 -4.73 -9.36 -4.65
CA LEU A 35 -5.63 -10.07 -3.75
C LEU A 35 -5.88 -11.54 -4.13
N PRO A 36 -6.07 -11.91 -5.41
CA PRO A 36 -6.24 -13.32 -5.79
C PRO A 36 -5.01 -14.18 -5.47
N LEU A 37 -3.82 -13.57 -5.40
CA LEU A 37 -2.58 -14.25 -5.05
C LEU A 37 -2.44 -14.39 -3.53
N ILE A 38 -2.74 -13.33 -2.78
CA ILE A 38 -2.73 -13.34 -1.31
C ILE A 38 -3.69 -14.38 -0.74
N GLY A 39 -4.83 -14.62 -1.38
CA GLY A 39 -5.76 -15.67 -0.99
C GLY A 39 -5.15 -17.08 -0.94
N LYS A 40 -3.94 -17.28 -1.48
CA LYS A 40 -3.16 -18.52 -1.42
C LYS A 40 -2.08 -18.52 -0.33
N ALA A 41 -1.96 -17.45 0.44
CA ALA A 41 -1.03 -17.35 1.55
C ALA A 41 -1.46 -18.26 2.72
N ARG A 42 -0.61 -18.35 3.75
CA ARG A 42 -0.98 -18.98 5.01
C ARG A 42 -2.25 -18.35 5.60
N PRO A 43 -3.00 -19.07 6.44
CA PRO A 43 -4.21 -18.52 7.07
C PRO A 43 -3.93 -17.15 7.71
N HIS A 44 -4.70 -16.15 7.30
CA HIS A 44 -4.61 -14.79 7.77
C HIS A 44 -5.99 -14.12 7.69
N GLU A 45 -6.17 -13.02 8.39
CA GLU A 45 -7.40 -12.23 8.32
C GLU A 45 -7.23 -11.06 7.37
N MET A 46 -8.29 -10.70 6.67
CA MET A 46 -8.30 -9.52 5.81
C MET A 46 -9.37 -8.53 6.25
N LEU A 47 -8.93 -7.31 6.50
CA LEU A 47 -9.78 -6.16 6.75
C LEU A 47 -9.80 -5.28 5.49
N ALA A 48 -10.98 -5.02 4.97
CA ALA A 48 -11.17 -4.16 3.80
C ALA A 48 -12.20 -3.07 4.10
N GLY A 49 -12.02 -1.92 3.49
CA GLY A 49 -12.97 -0.80 3.63
C GLY A 49 -14.33 -1.12 3.02
N THR A 50 -15.40 -0.76 3.74
CA THR A 50 -16.77 -0.79 3.22
C THR A 50 -17.08 0.50 2.47
N GLY A 51 -17.92 0.41 1.42
CA GLY A 51 -18.39 1.58 0.68
C GLY A 51 -17.36 2.29 -0.20
N GLY A 52 -16.19 1.67 -0.45
CA GLY A 52 -15.16 2.23 -1.34
C GLY A 52 -14.46 3.49 -0.81
N ALA A 53 -14.56 3.79 0.48
CA ALA A 53 -13.86 4.92 1.09
C ALA A 53 -12.35 4.71 1.06
N ILE A 54 -11.59 5.77 0.74
CA ILE A 54 -10.12 5.79 0.82
C ILE A 54 -9.65 6.54 2.06
N GLY A 55 -8.42 6.25 2.52
CA GLY A 55 -7.88 6.76 3.78
C GLY A 55 -8.21 5.90 5.00
N LEU A 56 -8.80 4.72 4.81
CA LEU A 56 -9.18 3.81 5.89
C LEU A 56 -8.03 2.88 6.32
N CYS A 57 -7.16 2.48 5.40
CA CYS A 57 -6.19 1.41 5.63
C CYS A 57 -5.22 1.70 6.79
N LEU A 58 -4.60 2.88 6.80
CA LEU A 58 -3.59 3.20 7.81
C LEU A 58 -4.17 3.29 9.23
N PRO A 59 -5.30 4.01 9.49
CA PRO A 59 -5.91 4.00 10.82
C PRO A 59 -6.47 2.63 11.20
N CYS A 60 -7.01 1.85 10.25
CA CYS A 60 -7.46 0.48 10.50
C CYS A 60 -6.29 -0.42 10.93
N ALA A 61 -5.16 -0.34 10.23
CA ALA A 61 -3.95 -1.10 10.59
C ALA A 61 -3.41 -0.68 11.97
N THR A 62 -3.45 0.61 12.28
CA THR A 62 -3.12 1.11 13.62
C THR A 62 -4.01 0.50 14.69
N GLY A 63 -5.32 0.52 14.48
CA GLY A 63 -6.29 -0.05 15.40
C GLY A 63 -6.15 -1.57 15.55
N ALA A 64 -5.91 -2.28 14.45
CA ALA A 64 -5.67 -3.72 14.45
C ALA A 64 -4.43 -4.10 15.27
N ALA A 65 -3.33 -3.36 15.10
CA ALA A 65 -2.10 -3.62 15.85
C ALA A 65 -2.23 -3.30 17.36
N ILE A 66 -3.06 -2.32 17.73
CA ILE A 66 -3.39 -2.05 19.14
C ILE A 66 -4.26 -3.17 19.72
N ALA A 67 -5.25 -3.65 18.95
CA ALA A 67 -6.19 -4.67 19.41
C ALA A 67 -5.57 -6.08 19.47
N ALA A 68 -4.55 -6.36 18.65
CA ALA A 68 -3.90 -7.67 18.57
C ALA A 68 -2.37 -7.50 18.51
N PRO A 69 -1.74 -7.08 19.61
CA PRO A 69 -0.31 -6.72 19.65
C PRO A 69 0.63 -7.90 19.40
N GLU A 70 0.15 -9.12 19.51
CA GLU A 70 0.90 -10.36 19.23
C GLU A 70 0.89 -10.74 17.75
N ARG A 71 0.17 -10.01 16.91
CA ARG A 71 -0.03 -10.34 15.49
C ARG A 71 0.66 -9.33 14.58
N LYS A 72 1.32 -9.83 13.54
CA LYS A 72 1.86 -8.95 12.49
C LYS A 72 0.71 -8.33 11.69
N VAL A 73 0.73 -7.01 11.56
CA VAL A 73 -0.22 -6.27 10.71
C VAL A 73 0.46 -5.82 9.42
N ILE A 74 -0.21 -5.99 8.30
CA ILE A 74 0.26 -5.57 6.98
C ILE A 74 -0.78 -4.63 6.38
N ALA A 75 -0.39 -3.40 6.06
CA ALA A 75 -1.24 -2.41 5.42
C ALA A 75 -0.90 -2.30 3.92
N LEU A 76 -1.88 -2.54 3.05
CA LEU A 76 -1.76 -2.43 1.60
C LEU A 76 -2.56 -1.22 1.13
N THR A 77 -1.91 -0.17 0.65
CA THR A 77 -2.59 1.08 0.25
C THR A 77 -1.98 1.69 -1.00
N GLY A 78 -2.75 2.50 -1.74
CA GLY A 78 -2.24 3.33 -2.81
C GLY A 78 -1.67 4.66 -2.28
N ASP A 79 -0.80 5.30 -3.06
CA ASP A 79 -0.20 6.58 -2.70
C ASP A 79 -1.25 7.70 -2.50
N GLY A 80 -2.21 7.82 -3.40
CA GLY A 80 -3.30 8.78 -3.25
C GLY A 80 -4.21 8.48 -2.05
N SER A 81 -4.49 7.20 -1.76
CA SER A 81 -5.32 6.80 -0.63
C SER A 81 -4.62 7.06 0.71
N ALA A 82 -3.35 6.73 0.81
CA ALA A 82 -2.56 6.91 2.03
C ALA A 82 -2.40 8.38 2.43
N MET A 83 -2.45 9.33 1.46
CA MET A 83 -2.37 10.77 1.75
C MET A 83 -3.50 11.29 2.61
N TYR A 84 -4.65 10.62 2.65
CA TYR A 84 -5.79 11.06 3.47
C TYR A 84 -5.54 10.90 4.97
N THR A 85 -4.70 9.94 5.38
CA THR A 85 -4.49 9.58 6.79
C THR A 85 -3.04 9.22 7.12
N LEU A 86 -2.08 9.78 6.38
CA LEU A 86 -0.66 9.48 6.54
C LEU A 86 -0.13 9.76 7.96
N GLN A 87 -0.78 10.66 8.72
CA GLN A 87 -0.47 10.93 10.12
C GLN A 87 -0.63 9.72 11.03
N SER A 88 -1.33 8.66 10.60
CA SER A 88 -1.37 7.38 11.32
C SER A 88 0.02 6.76 11.49
N LEU A 89 0.97 7.07 10.58
CA LEU A 89 2.36 6.63 10.69
C LEU A 89 3.02 7.14 11.97
N TRP A 90 2.70 8.38 12.38
CA TRP A 90 3.21 8.93 13.63
C TRP A 90 2.68 8.15 14.85
N THR A 91 1.41 7.77 14.85
CA THR A 91 0.84 6.94 15.92
C THR A 91 1.48 5.56 15.94
N MET A 92 1.70 4.94 14.78
CA MET A 92 2.40 3.64 14.69
C MET A 92 3.81 3.73 15.28
N ALA A 93 4.56 4.81 14.97
CA ALA A 93 5.91 5.02 15.52
C ALA A 93 5.88 5.27 17.02
N ARG A 94 4.98 6.15 17.50
CA ARG A 94 4.84 6.50 18.91
C ARG A 94 4.56 5.28 19.78
N GLU A 95 3.65 4.42 19.33
CA GLU A 95 3.22 3.22 20.09
C GLU A 95 4.05 1.97 19.74
N ASN A 96 5.08 2.13 18.90
CA ASN A 96 5.94 1.04 18.41
C ASN A 96 5.14 -0.17 17.88
N LEU A 97 4.10 0.11 17.08
CA LEU A 97 3.17 -0.91 16.58
C LEU A 97 3.82 -1.77 15.49
N ASP A 98 3.58 -3.07 15.54
CA ASP A 98 4.13 -4.03 14.58
C ASP A 98 3.36 -4.04 13.25
N VAL A 99 3.52 -2.97 12.46
CA VAL A 99 2.83 -2.73 11.20
C VAL A 99 3.82 -2.58 10.05
N THR A 100 3.69 -3.41 9.02
CA THR A 100 4.41 -3.23 7.75
C THR A 100 3.48 -2.56 6.74
N VAL A 101 3.75 -1.30 6.41
CA VAL A 101 2.97 -0.53 5.43
C VAL A 101 3.58 -0.69 4.05
N ILE A 102 2.76 -1.04 3.05
CA ILE A 102 3.16 -1.13 1.65
C ILE A 102 2.35 -0.11 0.86
N VAL A 103 3.03 0.91 0.34
CA VAL A 103 2.42 1.96 -0.48
C VAL A 103 2.72 1.68 -1.95
N PHE A 104 1.68 1.44 -2.74
CA PHE A 104 1.76 1.30 -4.19
C PHE A 104 1.76 2.69 -4.83
N ALA A 105 2.96 3.19 -5.15
CA ALA A 105 3.15 4.52 -5.73
C ALA A 105 3.04 4.45 -7.26
N ASN A 106 1.81 4.55 -7.76
CA ASN A 106 1.50 4.68 -9.18
C ASN A 106 1.31 6.14 -9.63
N ARG A 107 1.45 7.09 -8.69
CA ARG A 107 1.40 8.54 -8.89
C ARG A 107 0.09 9.07 -9.46
N GLY A 108 -1.02 8.40 -9.16
CA GLY A 108 -2.31 8.86 -9.64
C GLY A 108 -3.50 8.08 -9.12
N TYR A 109 -4.65 8.67 -9.26
CA TYR A 109 -5.95 8.06 -8.96
C TYR A 109 -6.42 7.23 -10.18
N GLN A 110 -5.76 6.09 -10.43
CA GLN A 110 -6.03 5.24 -11.60
C GLN A 110 -7.49 4.80 -11.68
N ILE A 111 -8.15 4.58 -10.54
CA ILE A 111 -9.58 4.21 -10.51
C ILE A 111 -10.44 5.27 -11.17
N LEU A 112 -10.14 6.56 -10.98
CA LEU A 112 -10.90 7.64 -11.59
C LEU A 112 -10.69 7.71 -13.11
N ARG A 113 -9.49 7.41 -13.60
CA ARG A 113 -9.22 7.30 -15.04
C ARG A 113 -9.98 6.14 -15.66
N ASN A 114 -10.03 5.00 -14.98
CA ASN A 114 -10.80 3.84 -15.43
C ASN A 114 -12.30 4.18 -15.49
N GLU A 115 -12.84 4.91 -14.50
CA GLU A 115 -14.25 5.30 -14.49
C GLU A 115 -14.59 6.26 -15.62
N LEU A 116 -13.72 7.21 -15.97
CA LEU A 116 -13.95 8.04 -17.15
C LEU A 116 -14.09 7.22 -18.44
N THR A 117 -13.24 6.21 -18.60
CA THR A 117 -13.33 5.28 -19.73
C THR A 117 -14.64 4.50 -19.68
N ASN A 118 -15.04 3.99 -18.51
CA ASN A 118 -16.28 3.22 -18.32
C ASN A 118 -17.54 4.03 -18.66
N VAL A 119 -17.56 5.34 -18.36
CA VAL A 119 -18.67 6.22 -18.69
C VAL A 119 -18.58 6.83 -20.11
N GLY A 120 -17.63 6.39 -20.93
CA GLY A 120 -17.51 6.75 -22.34
C GLY A 120 -16.88 8.11 -22.62
N VAL A 121 -16.09 8.67 -21.70
CA VAL A 121 -15.35 9.91 -21.94
C VAL A 121 -14.17 9.63 -22.87
N ALA A 122 -14.30 10.03 -24.14
CA ALA A 122 -13.28 9.78 -25.16
C ALA A 122 -12.04 10.68 -25.04
N GLN A 123 -12.19 11.89 -24.49
CA GLN A 123 -11.09 12.85 -24.32
C GLN A 123 -11.17 13.50 -22.95
N VAL A 124 -10.11 13.32 -22.17
CA VAL A 124 -9.98 13.95 -20.84
C VAL A 124 -9.30 15.30 -20.99
N GLY A 125 -9.97 16.38 -20.56
CA GLY A 125 -9.39 17.71 -20.56
C GLY A 125 -8.23 17.85 -19.59
N LYS A 126 -7.31 18.78 -19.84
CA LYS A 126 -6.08 19.00 -19.03
C LYS A 126 -6.36 19.18 -17.53
N ASN A 127 -7.43 19.89 -17.17
CA ASN A 127 -7.78 20.14 -15.77
C ASN A 127 -8.23 18.85 -15.07
N ALA A 128 -9.07 18.03 -15.71
CA ALA A 128 -9.49 16.75 -15.18
C ALA A 128 -8.29 15.80 -15.05
N GLN A 129 -7.39 15.79 -16.04
CA GLN A 129 -6.18 14.97 -15.99
C GLN A 129 -5.29 15.36 -14.81
N ALA A 130 -5.08 16.67 -14.57
CA ALA A 130 -4.29 17.17 -13.44
C ALA A 130 -4.90 16.80 -12.06
N MET A 131 -6.22 16.66 -11.97
CA MET A 131 -6.90 16.21 -10.73
C MET A 131 -6.65 14.75 -10.40
N PHE A 132 -6.27 13.94 -11.39
CA PHE A 132 -5.99 12.51 -11.18
C PHE A 132 -4.51 12.22 -10.93
N ASP A 133 -3.66 13.22 -11.10
CA ASP A 133 -2.23 13.08 -10.89
C ASP A 133 -1.86 13.31 -9.42
N VAL A 134 -1.01 12.45 -8.89
CA VAL A 134 -0.37 12.58 -7.57
C VAL A 134 1.12 12.89 -7.79
N GLU A 135 1.36 13.82 -8.71
CA GLU A 135 2.66 14.34 -9.12
C GLU A 135 2.66 15.88 -9.07
N ASN A 136 3.84 16.47 -9.24
CA ASN A 136 4.04 17.93 -9.27
C ASN A 136 3.60 18.67 -7.98
N PRO A 137 4.24 18.36 -6.81
CA PRO A 137 5.43 17.50 -6.67
C PRO A 137 5.09 16.01 -6.51
N THR A 138 6.00 15.14 -6.93
CA THR A 138 5.92 13.69 -6.63
C THR A 138 6.07 13.46 -5.12
N LEU A 139 5.20 12.64 -4.55
CA LEU A 139 5.28 12.27 -3.14
C LEU A 139 6.52 11.41 -2.86
N ASP A 140 7.33 11.81 -1.91
CA ASP A 140 8.44 11.00 -1.40
C ASP A 140 7.99 10.26 -0.12
N TRP A 141 7.42 9.08 -0.29
CA TRP A 141 6.90 8.28 0.80
C TRP A 141 7.95 7.87 1.81
N VAL A 142 9.21 7.70 1.36
CA VAL A 142 10.33 7.41 2.27
C VAL A 142 10.60 8.59 3.20
N SER A 143 10.64 9.80 2.66
CA SER A 143 10.83 11.01 3.48
C SER A 143 9.63 11.30 4.38
N LEU A 144 8.40 11.12 3.88
CA LEU A 144 7.18 11.27 4.67
C LEU A 144 7.16 10.31 5.86
N ALA A 145 7.43 9.03 5.64
CA ALA A 145 7.47 8.02 6.71
C ALA A 145 8.55 8.34 7.75
N LYS A 146 9.75 8.69 7.29
CA LYS A 146 10.86 9.07 8.20
C LYS A 146 10.52 10.31 9.02
N GLY A 147 9.85 11.31 8.42
CA GLY A 147 9.36 12.49 9.13
C GLY A 147 8.33 12.17 10.23
N HIS A 148 7.64 11.04 10.12
CA HIS A 148 6.72 10.50 11.13
C HIS A 148 7.39 9.48 12.08
N GLY A 149 8.71 9.27 11.98
CA GLY A 149 9.43 8.33 12.83
C GLY A 149 9.39 6.86 12.38
N VAL A 150 8.89 6.57 11.18
CA VAL A 150 8.79 5.21 10.64
C VAL A 150 9.96 4.92 9.70
N PRO A 151 10.77 3.87 9.93
CA PRO A 151 11.77 3.41 8.97
C PRO A 151 11.14 3.07 7.63
N ALA A 152 11.77 3.52 6.53
CA ALA A 152 11.17 3.35 5.21
C ALA A 152 12.20 3.03 4.12
N THR A 153 11.78 2.24 3.15
CA THR A 153 12.57 1.79 2.00
C THR A 153 11.78 1.95 0.70
N ARG A 154 12.44 2.42 -0.36
CA ARG A 154 11.87 2.45 -1.71
C ARG A 154 12.31 1.23 -2.49
N ALA A 155 11.36 0.43 -2.96
CA ALA A 155 11.59 -0.73 -3.80
C ALA A 155 11.39 -0.36 -5.28
N LYS A 156 12.45 -0.51 -6.09
CA LYS A 156 12.44 -0.24 -7.54
C LYS A 156 12.47 -1.51 -8.39
N ASP A 157 12.75 -2.65 -7.78
CA ASP A 157 12.78 -3.97 -8.38
C ASP A 157 12.27 -5.02 -7.38
N ILE A 158 11.94 -6.22 -7.87
CA ILE A 158 11.35 -7.26 -7.03
C ILE A 158 12.31 -7.77 -5.94
N GLY A 159 13.62 -7.75 -6.19
CA GLY A 159 14.62 -8.18 -5.21
C GLY A 159 14.66 -7.24 -4.00
N SER A 160 14.70 -5.92 -4.25
CA SER A 160 14.64 -4.89 -3.20
C SER A 160 13.32 -4.94 -2.43
N PHE A 161 12.20 -5.19 -3.11
CA PHE A 161 10.91 -5.38 -2.46
C PHE A 161 10.92 -6.59 -1.51
N VAL A 162 11.33 -7.76 -1.99
CA VAL A 162 11.38 -8.99 -1.16
C VAL A 162 12.30 -8.82 0.04
N LYS A 163 13.45 -8.15 -0.14
CA LYS A 163 14.37 -7.85 0.96
C LYS A 163 13.71 -6.96 2.01
N ALA A 164 13.08 -5.86 1.58
CA ALA A 164 12.40 -4.92 2.47
C ALA A 164 11.19 -5.58 3.16
N LEU A 165 10.41 -6.39 2.45
CA LEU A 165 9.28 -7.12 3.01
C LEU A 165 9.74 -8.11 4.09
N ARG A 166 10.79 -8.89 3.84
CA ARG A 166 11.34 -9.81 4.85
C ARG A 166 11.80 -9.06 6.11
N ALA A 167 12.50 -7.95 5.96
CA ALA A 167 12.92 -7.11 7.09
C ALA A 167 11.69 -6.60 7.87
N GLY A 168 10.72 -5.99 7.20
CA GLY A 168 9.51 -5.48 7.85
C GLY A 168 8.66 -6.56 8.53
N LEU A 169 8.67 -7.80 8.02
CA LEU A 169 7.94 -8.92 8.64
C LEU A 169 8.69 -9.57 9.81
N SER A 170 10.02 -9.42 9.89
CA SER A 170 10.85 -10.04 10.92
C SER A 170 11.24 -9.10 12.05
N GLU A 171 11.27 -7.81 11.79
CA GLU A 171 11.63 -6.78 12.77
C GLU A 171 10.37 -6.28 13.48
N ALA A 172 10.49 -6.06 14.80
CA ALA A 172 9.39 -5.47 15.57
C ALA A 172 9.30 -3.96 15.31
N GLY A 173 8.09 -3.44 15.40
CA GLY A 173 7.80 -2.03 15.17
C GLY A 173 7.35 -1.70 13.75
N PRO A 174 7.02 -0.42 13.47
CA PRO A 174 6.48 -0.03 12.19
C PRO A 174 7.55 0.08 11.10
N SER A 175 7.18 -0.26 9.87
CA SER A 175 8.02 -0.07 8.70
C SER A 175 7.18 0.32 7.48
N LEU A 176 7.77 1.05 6.52
CA LEU A 176 7.09 1.41 5.28
C LEU A 176 7.93 1.00 4.06
N ILE A 177 7.26 0.40 3.08
CA ILE A 177 7.84 0.04 1.78
C ILE A 177 7.09 0.80 0.69
N GLU A 178 7.76 1.75 0.06
CA GLU A 178 7.27 2.39 -1.15
C GLU A 178 7.56 1.49 -2.36
N VAL A 179 6.52 0.98 -2.99
CA VAL A 179 6.62 0.17 -4.22
C VAL A 179 6.36 1.08 -5.41
N VAL A 180 7.40 1.38 -6.17
CA VAL A 180 7.25 2.21 -7.38
C VAL A 180 6.61 1.36 -8.47
N CYS A 181 5.36 1.62 -8.74
CA CYS A 181 4.59 0.95 -9.79
C CYS A 181 4.59 1.80 -11.06
N PRO A 182 4.72 1.21 -12.26
CA PRO A 182 4.47 1.95 -13.49
C PRO A 182 3.00 2.40 -13.53
N ILE A 183 2.75 3.60 -14.06
CA ILE A 183 1.39 4.05 -14.40
C ILE A 183 0.81 3.01 -15.34
N GLN A 184 -0.30 2.39 -14.97
CA GLN A 184 -0.98 1.47 -15.87
C GLN A 184 -1.65 2.32 -16.96
N ALA A 185 -1.27 2.10 -18.21
CA ALA A 185 -2.05 2.65 -19.32
C ALA A 185 -3.49 2.10 -19.23
N ALA A 186 -4.45 2.99 -19.41
CA ALA A 186 -5.87 2.66 -19.43
C ALA A 186 -6.18 1.71 -20.58
#